data_599fccd0abe0b1c7a6a1aaeff324e633
#
_entry.id   599fccd0abe0b1c7a6a1aaeff324e633
#
_cell.length_a   1.000
_cell.length_b   1.000
_cell.length_c   1.000
_cell.angle_alpha   90.00
_cell.angle_beta   90.00
_cell.angle_gamma   90.00
#
_symmetry.space_group_name_H-M   'P 1'
#
loop_
_entity.id
_entity.type
_entity.pdbx_description
1 polymer ?
#
loop_
_entity_poly.entity_id
_entity_poly.type
_entity_poly.pdbx_seq_one_letter_code
_entity_poly.pdbx_strand_id
1 'polypeptide(L)'
;MTGDLKGATKCLNVAGNTNIIPLDGTKLKRVYVQKSFDIHKARQHFSKTYEADVPYCDRYLIDNVEPESFPEYQPRMCFIDLEATQYKFEELGLIKRNPSPIWADNQEISVIGCYDSFTQRYVIWVQHEKSLDHLEGYDYTVARDSRTMVFDGVKTEIRAFNSEYTLLADFITWWDRQDFDIVMAWGMGFYDLPTLYTRLEANGI
;
A
#
# COMPACT_ATOMS: atom_id res chain seq x y z
N MET A 1 -8.90 -36.13 18.29
CA MET A 1 -7.55 -35.68 18.67
C MET A 1 -7.65 -34.25 19.17
N THR A 2 -7.69 -34.08 20.48
CA THR A 2 -7.62 -32.77 21.16
C THR A 2 -6.18 -32.60 21.64
N GLY A 3 -5.28 -32.40 20.70
CA GLY A 3 -3.92 -32.02 21.05
C GLY A 3 -3.85 -30.49 21.08
N ASP A 4 -3.46 -29.91 22.21
CA ASP A 4 -2.98 -28.55 22.30
C ASP A 4 -1.82 -28.39 21.32
N LEU A 5 -2.12 -27.89 20.13
CA LEU A 5 -1.09 -27.57 19.16
C LEU A 5 -0.42 -26.27 19.61
N LYS A 6 0.58 -26.41 20.51
CA LYS A 6 1.53 -25.33 20.79
C LYS A 6 2.12 -24.88 19.45
N GLY A 7 1.79 -23.67 19.01
CA GLY A 7 2.25 -23.10 17.75
C GLY A 7 1.23 -23.09 16.61
N ALA A 8 -0.05 -23.36 16.88
CA ALA A 8 -1.10 -23.13 15.88
C ALA A 8 -1.20 -21.64 15.54
N THR A 9 -1.07 -21.30 14.27
CA THR A 9 -1.06 -19.91 13.80
C THR A 9 -2.41 -19.43 13.27
N LYS A 10 -3.34 -20.34 12.96
CA LYS A 10 -4.69 -20.02 12.49
C LYS A 10 -5.67 -21.13 12.83
N CYS A 11 -6.92 -20.77 13.09
CA CYS A 11 -8.02 -21.71 13.26
C CYS A 11 -9.15 -21.43 12.28
N LEU A 12 -9.96 -22.45 12.04
CA LEU A 12 -11.23 -22.32 11.34
C LEU A 12 -12.32 -23.04 12.14
N ASN A 13 -13.54 -22.57 12.02
CA ASN A 13 -14.70 -23.21 12.63
C ASN A 13 -15.39 -24.11 11.60
N VAL A 14 -15.73 -25.33 12.00
CA VAL A 14 -16.43 -26.32 11.18
C VAL A 14 -17.62 -26.89 11.95
N ALA A 15 -18.58 -27.46 11.27
CA ALA A 15 -19.67 -28.15 11.92
C ALA A 15 -19.16 -29.24 12.87
N GLY A 16 -19.64 -29.27 14.12
CA GLY A 16 -19.16 -30.21 15.14
C GLY A 16 -19.75 -29.95 16.52
N ASN A 17 -19.28 -30.70 17.49
CA ASN A 17 -19.83 -30.70 18.84
C ASN A 17 -19.05 -29.74 19.75
N THR A 18 -19.36 -28.45 19.74
CA THR A 18 -18.77 -27.46 20.65
C THR A 18 -19.83 -26.48 21.14
N ASN A 19 -19.44 -25.60 22.08
CA ASN A 19 -20.30 -24.54 22.60
C ASN A 19 -20.35 -23.31 21.70
N ILE A 20 -19.68 -23.31 20.54
CA ILE A 20 -19.73 -22.22 19.58
C ILE A 20 -20.93 -22.44 18.68
N ILE A 21 -21.89 -21.54 18.75
CA ILE A 21 -23.15 -21.59 17.99
C ILE A 21 -23.23 -20.32 17.14
N PRO A 22 -23.12 -20.41 15.80
CA PRO A 22 -23.36 -19.27 14.91
C PRO A 22 -24.85 -18.93 14.87
N LEU A 23 -25.17 -17.82 14.22
CA LEU A 23 -26.55 -17.31 14.11
C LEU A 23 -27.54 -18.33 13.50
N ASP A 24 -27.06 -19.28 12.70
CA ASP A 24 -27.89 -20.34 12.10
C ASP A 24 -28.14 -21.55 13.03
N GLY A 25 -27.67 -21.50 14.26
CA GLY A 25 -27.82 -22.56 15.27
C GLY A 25 -26.95 -23.80 15.07
N THR A 26 -26.08 -23.82 14.08
CA THR A 26 -25.19 -24.97 13.83
C THR A 26 -24.14 -25.09 14.93
N LYS A 27 -23.95 -26.29 15.51
CA LYS A 27 -22.86 -26.52 16.44
C LYS A 27 -21.54 -26.59 15.68
N LEU A 28 -20.54 -25.80 16.10
CA LEU A 28 -19.25 -25.71 15.44
C LEU A 28 -18.15 -26.43 16.24
N LYS A 29 -17.12 -26.87 15.54
CA LYS A 29 -15.87 -27.35 16.11
C LYS A 29 -14.73 -26.50 15.57
N ARG A 30 -13.87 -26.01 16.45
CA ARG A 30 -12.66 -25.30 16.08
C ARG A 30 -11.59 -26.28 15.62
N VAL A 31 -11.01 -26.00 14.46
CA VAL A 31 -9.89 -26.78 13.87
C VAL A 31 -8.70 -25.86 13.74
N TYR A 32 -7.53 -26.34 14.16
CA TYR A 32 -6.28 -25.58 14.13
C TYR A 32 -5.36 -26.12 13.05
N VAL A 33 -4.65 -25.20 12.38
CA VAL A 33 -3.58 -25.51 11.41
C VAL A 33 -2.27 -24.88 11.88
N GLN A 34 -1.14 -25.48 11.49
CA GLN A 34 0.17 -25.00 11.92
C GLN A 34 0.59 -23.70 11.24
N LYS A 35 0.20 -23.52 9.98
CA LYS A 35 0.58 -22.36 9.19
C LYS A 35 -0.66 -21.69 8.65
N SER A 36 -0.69 -20.37 8.64
CA SER A 36 -1.86 -19.57 8.22
C SER A 36 -2.32 -19.88 6.79
N PHE A 37 -1.40 -20.20 5.87
CA PHE A 37 -1.75 -20.52 4.48
C PHE A 37 -2.30 -21.95 4.30
N ASP A 38 -2.14 -22.86 5.27
CA ASP A 38 -2.71 -24.20 5.18
C ASP A 38 -4.23 -24.22 5.37
N ILE A 39 -4.81 -23.07 5.78
CA ILE A 39 -6.26 -22.95 5.96
C ILE A 39 -7.03 -23.23 4.67
N HIS A 40 -6.51 -22.82 3.51
CA HIS A 40 -7.14 -23.07 2.21
C HIS A 40 -7.21 -24.57 1.89
N LYS A 41 -6.19 -25.34 2.26
CA LYS A 41 -6.17 -26.79 2.09
C LYS A 41 -7.08 -27.45 3.12
N ALA A 42 -7.01 -27.03 4.38
CA ALA A 42 -7.81 -27.60 5.46
C ALA A 42 -9.32 -27.43 5.20
N ARG A 43 -9.77 -26.25 4.75
CA ARG A 43 -11.19 -26.00 4.49
C ARG A 43 -11.79 -26.89 3.40
N GLN A 44 -11.00 -27.41 2.46
CA GLN A 44 -11.47 -28.31 1.41
C GLN A 44 -11.93 -29.68 1.94
N HIS A 45 -11.51 -30.06 3.14
CA HIS A 45 -11.91 -31.33 3.78
C HIS A 45 -13.24 -31.24 4.52
N PHE A 46 -13.91 -30.08 4.51
CA PHE A 46 -15.16 -29.86 5.23
C PHE A 46 -16.24 -29.38 4.27
N SER A 47 -17.46 -29.90 4.40
CA SER A 47 -18.59 -29.49 3.57
C SER A 47 -19.04 -28.05 3.82
N LYS A 48 -18.86 -27.56 5.06
CA LYS A 48 -19.18 -26.19 5.45
C LYS A 48 -18.14 -25.69 6.46
N THR A 49 -17.66 -24.48 6.24
CA THR A 49 -16.73 -23.79 7.13
C THR A 49 -17.26 -22.42 7.49
N TYR A 50 -16.92 -21.93 8.67
CA TYR A 50 -17.26 -20.61 9.17
C TYR A 50 -15.98 -19.86 9.52
N GLU A 51 -15.93 -18.57 9.20
CA GLU A 51 -14.80 -17.68 9.49
C GLU A 51 -13.43 -18.20 8.95
N ALA A 52 -13.46 -19.11 7.98
CA ALA A 52 -12.23 -19.66 7.36
C ALA A 52 -11.58 -18.67 6.38
N ASP A 53 -12.27 -17.62 6.02
CA ASP A 53 -11.88 -16.50 5.16
C ASP A 53 -11.35 -15.30 5.96
N VAL A 54 -11.60 -15.25 7.27
CA VAL A 54 -11.06 -14.18 8.12
C VAL A 54 -9.52 -14.21 8.11
N PRO A 55 -8.84 -13.10 7.79
CA PRO A 55 -7.38 -13.03 7.82
C PRO A 55 -6.80 -13.42 9.19
N TYR A 56 -5.60 -13.99 9.20
CA TYR A 56 -4.97 -14.43 10.44
C TYR A 56 -4.80 -13.31 11.47
N CYS A 57 -4.36 -12.15 11.02
CA CYS A 57 -4.15 -11.00 11.93
C CYS A 57 -5.45 -10.57 12.59
N ASP A 58 -6.53 -10.45 11.80
CA ASP A 58 -7.85 -10.06 12.33
C ASP A 58 -8.36 -11.10 13.33
N ARG A 59 -8.21 -12.38 12.99
CA ARG A 59 -8.59 -13.47 13.88
C ARG A 59 -7.78 -13.47 15.18
N TYR A 60 -6.48 -13.22 15.09
CA TYR A 60 -5.61 -13.13 16.27
C TYR A 60 -6.04 -11.98 17.18
N LEU A 61 -6.36 -10.82 16.61
CA LEU A 61 -6.85 -9.66 17.37
C LEU A 61 -8.18 -9.98 18.07
N ILE A 62 -9.15 -10.55 17.33
CA ILE A 62 -10.46 -10.93 17.89
C ILE A 62 -10.32 -11.93 19.06
N ASP A 63 -9.45 -12.92 18.94
CA ASP A 63 -9.32 -13.99 19.93
C ASP A 63 -8.42 -13.64 21.13
N ASN A 64 -7.53 -12.64 21.02
CA ASN A 64 -6.47 -12.43 22.03
C ASN A 64 -6.36 -10.99 22.56
N VAL A 65 -7.05 -10.03 21.95
CA VAL A 65 -6.90 -8.64 22.34
C VAL A 65 -8.26 -8.09 22.76
N GLU A 66 -8.32 -7.60 24.00
CA GLU A 66 -9.51 -6.88 24.49
C GLU A 66 -9.53 -5.49 23.87
N PRO A 67 -10.65 -5.06 23.26
CA PRO A 67 -10.75 -3.75 22.60
C PRO A 67 -10.33 -2.58 23.50
N GLU A 68 -10.64 -2.66 24.78
CA GLU A 68 -10.31 -1.63 25.77
C GLU A 68 -8.82 -1.60 26.14
N SER A 69 -8.06 -2.61 25.76
CA SER A 69 -6.61 -2.67 26.03
C SER A 69 -5.77 -1.91 24.99
N PHE A 70 -6.37 -1.47 23.89
CA PHE A 70 -5.66 -0.64 22.93
C PHE A 70 -5.47 0.77 23.50
N PRO A 71 -4.22 1.25 23.62
CA PRO A 71 -4.00 2.66 23.92
C PRO A 71 -4.62 3.49 22.79
N GLU A 72 -5.06 4.70 23.09
CA GLU A 72 -5.40 5.68 22.06
C GLU A 72 -4.15 6.01 21.25
N TYR A 73 -3.91 5.22 20.24
CA TYR A 73 -2.81 5.41 19.31
C TYR A 73 -3.36 5.88 17.98
N GLN A 74 -2.87 7.03 17.53
CA GLN A 74 -3.17 7.53 16.21
C GLN A 74 -1.99 7.19 15.28
N PRO A 75 -2.17 6.23 14.36
CA PRO A 75 -1.09 5.89 13.45
C PRO A 75 -0.78 7.07 12.53
N ARG A 76 0.51 7.30 12.29
CA ARG A 76 0.95 8.23 11.29
C ARG A 76 0.78 7.62 9.92
N MET A 77 -0.12 8.16 9.11
CA MET A 77 -0.47 7.63 7.80
C MET A 77 0.11 8.49 6.69
N CYS A 78 0.61 7.83 5.66
CA CYS A 78 0.94 8.46 4.38
C CYS A 78 -0.05 8.01 3.31
N PHE A 79 -0.66 8.97 2.61
CA PHE A 79 -1.38 8.71 1.38
C PHE A 79 -0.47 9.10 0.23
N ILE A 80 -0.14 8.12 -0.61
CA ILE A 80 0.76 8.32 -1.76
C ILE A 80 0.00 8.12 -3.07
N ASP A 81 0.34 8.91 -4.05
CA ASP A 81 -0.16 8.78 -5.42
C ASP A 81 0.96 9.09 -6.41
N LEU A 82 0.99 8.37 -7.53
CA LEU A 82 2.03 8.47 -8.54
C LEU A 82 1.43 8.79 -9.91
N GLU A 83 2.09 9.71 -10.61
CA GLU A 83 1.84 9.97 -12.02
C GLU A 83 3.09 9.65 -12.84
N ALA A 84 2.91 8.86 -13.88
CA ALA A 84 3.98 8.51 -14.82
C ALA A 84 3.71 9.12 -16.19
N THR A 85 4.78 9.39 -16.94
CA THR A 85 4.67 9.88 -18.30
C THR A 85 3.99 8.85 -19.19
N GLN A 86 2.89 9.22 -19.81
CA GLN A 86 2.26 8.36 -20.81
C GLN A 86 2.99 8.51 -22.14
N TYR A 87 3.74 7.48 -22.52
CA TYR A 87 4.15 7.37 -23.94
C TYR A 87 2.91 7.11 -24.79
N LYS A 88 2.77 7.82 -25.89
CA LYS A 88 1.72 7.52 -26.87
C LYS A 88 1.97 6.11 -27.40
N PHE A 89 1.05 5.19 -27.14
CA PHE A 89 1.12 3.80 -27.58
C PHE A 89 1.37 3.66 -29.10
N GLU A 90 0.94 4.65 -29.88
CA GLU A 90 1.15 4.75 -31.32
C GLU A 90 2.63 4.89 -31.70
N GLU A 91 3.44 5.58 -30.88
CA GLU A 91 4.88 5.78 -31.13
C GLU A 91 5.70 4.49 -30.87
N LEU A 92 5.17 3.58 -30.06
CA LEU A 92 5.82 2.32 -29.71
C LEU A 92 5.33 1.13 -30.57
N GLY A 93 4.35 1.32 -31.47
CA GLY A 93 3.76 0.26 -32.27
C GLY A 93 3.03 -0.82 -31.48
N LEU A 94 2.66 -0.54 -30.24
CA LEU A 94 2.05 -1.49 -29.34
C LEU A 94 0.52 -1.38 -29.36
N ILE A 95 -0.15 -2.50 -29.60
CA ILE A 95 -1.61 -2.59 -29.58
C ILE A 95 -2.08 -2.52 -28.12
N LYS A 96 -3.03 -1.59 -27.84
CA LYS A 96 -3.74 -1.46 -26.57
C LYS A 96 -4.30 -2.80 -26.06
N ARG A 97 -3.59 -3.51 -25.21
CA ARG A 97 -4.18 -4.60 -24.43
C ARG A 97 -3.62 -4.57 -23.02
N ASN A 98 -4.41 -4.07 -22.08
CA ASN A 98 -4.26 -4.10 -20.62
C ASN A 98 -2.91 -3.54 -20.10
N PRO A 99 -2.93 -2.57 -19.20
CA PRO A 99 -1.72 -2.13 -18.52
C PRO A 99 -1.23 -3.29 -17.65
N SER A 100 -0.20 -3.97 -18.13
CA SER A 100 0.58 -4.90 -17.31
C SER A 100 1.65 -4.10 -16.56
N PRO A 101 2.07 -4.49 -15.35
CA PRO A 101 3.19 -3.88 -14.62
C PRO A 101 4.49 -3.77 -15.42
N ILE A 102 4.65 -4.56 -16.48
CA ILE A 102 5.78 -4.51 -17.43
C ILE A 102 5.95 -3.12 -18.09
N TRP A 103 4.92 -2.27 -18.07
CA TRP A 103 4.96 -0.92 -18.63
C TRP A 103 5.72 0.09 -17.76
N ALA A 104 5.89 -0.22 -16.47
CA ALA A 104 6.62 0.64 -15.53
C ALA A 104 8.08 0.83 -15.93
N ASP A 105 8.68 -0.13 -16.63
CA ASP A 105 10.09 -0.08 -17.03
C ASP A 105 10.42 1.10 -17.96
N ASN A 106 9.43 1.56 -18.73
CA ASN A 106 9.61 2.59 -19.77
C ASN A 106 8.89 3.92 -19.46
N GLN A 107 8.18 4.00 -18.34
CA GLN A 107 7.42 5.20 -17.98
C GLN A 107 8.08 5.89 -16.78
N GLU A 108 8.76 7.01 -17.04
CA GLU A 108 9.34 7.81 -15.97
C GLU A 108 8.25 8.38 -15.07
N ILE A 109 8.48 8.36 -13.76
CA ILE A 109 7.61 9.00 -12.80
C ILE A 109 7.76 10.53 -12.96
N SER A 110 6.65 11.17 -13.25
CA SER A 110 6.58 12.63 -13.43
C SER A 110 6.14 13.36 -12.18
N VAL A 111 5.30 12.73 -11.35
CA VAL A 111 4.81 13.30 -10.08
C VAL A 111 4.74 12.23 -9.02
N ILE A 112 5.13 12.58 -7.79
CA ILE A 112 4.82 11.84 -6.58
C ILE A 112 4.11 12.80 -5.64
N GLY A 113 2.90 12.45 -5.18
CA GLY A 113 2.17 13.18 -4.17
C GLY A 113 2.10 12.39 -2.87
N CYS A 114 2.45 13.00 -1.73
CA CYS A 114 2.29 12.41 -0.41
C CYS A 114 1.51 13.36 0.52
N TYR A 115 0.51 12.82 1.22
CA TYR A 115 -0.13 13.48 2.34
C TYR A 115 0.27 12.83 3.64
N ASP A 116 0.77 13.61 4.58
CA ASP A 116 1.14 13.18 5.94
C ASP A 116 0.03 13.53 6.92
N SER A 117 -0.59 12.54 7.53
CA SER A 117 -1.71 12.72 8.45
C SER A 117 -1.34 13.47 9.74
N PHE A 118 -0.07 13.37 10.21
CA PHE A 118 0.37 14.05 11.43
C PHE A 118 0.61 15.53 11.21
N THR A 119 1.35 15.85 10.15
CA THR A 119 1.66 17.25 9.84
C THR A 119 0.55 17.95 9.08
N GLN A 120 -0.43 17.18 8.59
CA GLN A 120 -1.54 17.65 7.75
C GLN A 120 -1.04 18.46 6.56
N ARG A 121 -0.04 17.93 5.85
CA ARG A 121 0.62 18.60 4.73
C ARG A 121 0.71 17.68 3.53
N TYR A 122 0.68 18.30 2.36
CA TYR A 122 1.12 17.65 1.15
C TYR A 122 2.59 17.95 0.89
N VAL A 123 3.33 16.96 0.40
CA VAL A 123 4.61 17.13 -0.27
C VAL A 123 4.48 16.52 -1.65
N ILE A 124 4.81 17.31 -2.66
CA ILE A 124 4.64 16.93 -4.06
C ILE A 124 6.00 17.08 -4.76
N TRP A 125 6.49 16.00 -5.34
CA TRP A 125 7.66 15.97 -6.20
C TRP A 125 7.21 16.00 -7.65
N VAL A 126 7.80 16.89 -8.46
CA VAL A 126 7.39 17.09 -9.84
C VAL A 126 8.62 17.12 -10.74
N GLN A 127 8.60 16.31 -11.81
CA GLN A 127 9.57 16.41 -12.89
C GLN A 127 9.11 17.48 -13.89
N HIS A 128 9.81 18.59 -13.94
CA HIS A 128 9.39 19.78 -14.63
C HIS A 128 9.22 19.64 -16.14
N GLU A 129 10.21 19.08 -16.84
CA GLU A 129 10.20 19.01 -18.32
C GLU A 129 9.02 18.24 -18.91
N LYS A 130 8.35 17.42 -18.10
CA LYS A 130 7.29 16.50 -18.59
C LYS A 130 5.89 16.84 -18.09
N SER A 131 5.75 17.65 -17.04
CA SER A 131 4.48 17.80 -16.36
C SER A 131 3.90 19.21 -16.36
N LEU A 132 4.70 20.26 -16.42
CA LEU A 132 4.20 21.59 -16.05
C LEU A 132 4.92 22.73 -16.79
N ASP A 133 4.63 22.92 -18.04
CA ASP A 133 4.96 24.16 -18.78
C ASP A 133 4.37 25.44 -18.14
N HIS A 134 3.69 25.32 -17.00
CA HIS A 134 2.82 26.37 -16.45
C HIS A 134 3.03 26.70 -14.97
N LEU A 135 4.00 26.11 -14.26
CA LEU A 135 4.34 26.60 -12.92
C LEU A 135 5.18 27.88 -13.04
N GLU A 136 4.50 29.00 -13.17
CA GLU A 136 5.17 30.30 -13.16
C GLU A 136 6.06 30.47 -11.93
N GLY A 137 7.27 30.86 -12.17
CA GLY A 137 8.21 31.26 -11.12
C GLY A 137 9.12 30.16 -10.55
N TYR A 138 9.16 28.96 -11.12
CA TYR A 138 10.20 27.95 -10.79
C TYR A 138 11.47 28.20 -11.63
N ASP A 139 12.63 28.00 -11.01
CA ASP A 139 13.92 28.02 -11.70
C ASP A 139 14.31 26.62 -12.17
N TYR A 140 14.15 26.37 -13.44
CA TYR A 140 14.40 25.11 -14.11
C TYR A 140 15.87 24.85 -14.47
N THR A 141 16.72 25.80 -14.18
CA THR A 141 18.17 25.65 -14.42
C THR A 141 18.86 24.92 -13.27
N VAL A 142 18.20 24.80 -12.11
CA VAL A 142 18.69 24.08 -10.94
C VAL A 142 18.16 22.66 -10.89
N ALA A 143 18.93 21.75 -10.28
CA ALA A 143 18.51 20.35 -10.15
C ALA A 143 17.26 20.16 -9.28
N ARG A 144 17.00 21.12 -8.39
CA ARG A 144 15.83 21.16 -7.51
C ARG A 144 15.42 22.59 -7.20
N ASP A 145 14.14 22.90 -7.29
CA ASP A 145 13.52 24.08 -6.68
C ASP A 145 12.39 23.62 -5.73
N SER A 146 12.16 24.36 -4.65
CA SER A 146 11.15 23.99 -3.64
C SER A 146 10.41 25.23 -3.16
N ARG A 147 9.07 25.13 -3.18
CA ARG A 147 8.19 26.19 -2.71
C ARG A 147 7.08 25.63 -1.85
N THR A 148 6.64 26.45 -0.90
CA THR A 148 5.47 26.12 -0.07
C THR A 148 4.32 27.07 -0.42
N MET A 149 3.17 26.50 -0.66
CA MET A 149 1.92 27.21 -0.88
C MET A 149 0.79 26.63 -0.03
N VAL A 150 -0.32 27.31 0.03
CA VAL A 150 -1.55 26.79 0.65
C VAL A 150 -2.54 26.49 -0.47
N PHE A 151 -2.94 25.24 -0.57
CA PHE A 151 -3.89 24.75 -1.55
C PHE A 151 -5.15 24.28 -0.81
N ASP A 152 -6.30 24.87 -1.08
CA ASP A 152 -7.59 24.57 -0.42
C ASP A 152 -7.48 24.52 1.13
N GLY A 153 -6.73 25.46 1.70
CA GLY A 153 -6.48 25.53 3.14
C GLY A 153 -5.39 24.58 3.67
N VAL A 154 -4.85 23.68 2.84
CA VAL A 154 -3.81 22.73 3.22
C VAL A 154 -2.43 23.21 2.79
N LYS A 155 -1.48 23.19 3.73
CA LYS A 155 -0.10 23.54 3.44
C LYS A 155 0.53 22.49 2.52
N THR A 156 1.01 22.92 1.36
CA THR A 156 1.57 22.08 0.31
C THR A 156 2.99 22.52 0.00
N GLU A 157 3.95 21.63 0.12
CA GLU A 157 5.32 21.82 -0.36
C GLU A 157 5.45 21.19 -1.74
N ILE A 158 5.83 21.98 -2.74
CA ILE A 158 6.11 21.49 -4.10
C ILE A 158 7.61 21.54 -4.33
N ARG A 159 8.19 20.43 -4.75
CA ARG A 159 9.60 20.24 -5.09
C ARG A 159 9.72 19.90 -6.56
N ALA A 160 10.29 20.81 -7.35
CA ALA A 160 10.46 20.64 -8.78
C ALA A 160 11.88 20.13 -9.11
N PHE A 161 11.98 19.22 -10.04
CA PHE A 161 13.23 18.57 -10.45
C PHE A 161 13.37 18.55 -11.96
N ASN A 162 14.60 18.58 -12.45
CA ASN A 162 14.92 18.52 -13.88
C ASN A 162 15.11 17.09 -14.39
N SER A 163 15.11 16.07 -13.52
CA SER A 163 15.22 14.67 -13.90
C SER A 163 14.52 13.75 -12.93
N GLU A 164 14.07 12.58 -13.41
CA GLU A 164 13.50 11.54 -12.57
C GLU A 164 14.46 11.06 -11.48
N TYR A 165 15.75 10.88 -11.83
CA TYR A 165 16.76 10.45 -10.86
C TYR A 165 16.83 11.39 -9.64
N THR A 166 16.91 12.71 -9.87
CA THR A 166 16.98 13.68 -8.77
C THR A 166 15.67 13.75 -7.98
N LEU A 167 14.53 13.57 -8.63
CA LEU A 167 13.23 13.48 -8.00
C LEU A 167 13.16 12.26 -7.06
N LEU A 168 13.49 11.07 -7.56
CA LEU A 168 13.45 9.83 -6.79
C LEU A 168 14.46 9.83 -5.63
N ALA A 169 15.67 10.34 -5.84
CA ALA A 169 16.69 10.45 -4.80
C ALA A 169 16.25 11.36 -3.64
N ASP A 170 15.62 12.52 -3.95
CA ASP A 170 15.06 13.41 -2.92
C ASP A 170 13.85 12.77 -2.23
N PHE A 171 12.98 12.10 -2.98
CA PHE A 171 11.83 11.39 -2.43
C PHE A 171 12.27 10.32 -1.41
N ILE A 172 13.19 9.42 -1.76
CA ILE A 172 13.69 8.38 -0.86
C ILE A 172 14.37 8.98 0.36
N THR A 173 15.19 10.03 0.17
CA THR A 173 15.83 10.73 1.29
C THR A 173 14.81 11.35 2.25
N TRP A 174 13.70 11.85 1.73
CA TRP A 174 12.61 12.35 2.55
C TRP A 174 11.86 11.21 3.22
N TRP A 175 11.54 10.15 2.46
CA TRP A 175 10.78 8.99 2.92
C TRP A 175 11.42 8.32 4.14
N ASP A 176 12.72 8.05 4.09
CA ASP A 176 13.48 7.42 5.17
C ASP A 176 13.42 8.17 6.51
N ARG A 177 13.05 9.43 6.47
CA ARG A 177 12.96 10.28 7.68
C ARG A 177 11.56 10.34 8.28
N GLN A 178 10.56 9.77 7.61
CA GLN A 178 9.17 10.02 8.00
C GLN A 178 8.63 9.04 9.03
N ASP A 179 9.09 7.80 9.06
CA ASP A 179 8.65 6.75 9.99
C ASP A 179 7.11 6.60 10.01
N PHE A 180 6.52 6.36 8.83
CA PHE A 180 5.09 6.13 8.69
C PHE A 180 4.70 4.74 9.18
N ASP A 181 3.63 4.65 9.97
CA ASP A 181 3.05 3.39 10.43
C ASP A 181 2.22 2.70 9.32
N ILE A 182 1.50 3.50 8.55
CA ILE A 182 0.61 3.01 7.49
C ILE A 182 0.83 3.83 6.22
N VAL A 183 0.97 3.12 5.10
CA VAL A 183 1.02 3.72 3.77
C VAL A 183 -0.17 3.26 2.97
N MET A 184 -0.85 4.18 2.33
CA MET A 184 -2.04 3.93 1.52
C MET A 184 -1.93 4.59 0.16
N ALA A 185 -2.37 3.86 -0.88
CA ALA A 185 -2.57 4.38 -2.23
C ALA A 185 -3.76 3.68 -2.87
N TRP A 186 -4.37 4.29 -3.88
CA TRP A 186 -5.48 3.66 -4.59
C TRP A 186 -5.06 2.38 -5.31
N GLY A 187 -3.93 2.43 -5.98
CA GLY A 187 -3.34 1.32 -6.75
C GLY A 187 -2.16 0.63 -6.07
N MET A 188 -2.03 0.70 -4.74
CA MET A 188 -0.86 0.32 -3.96
C MET A 188 -0.19 -0.98 -4.44
N GLY A 189 -0.94 -2.08 -4.57
CA GLY A 189 -0.38 -3.40 -4.84
C GLY A 189 -0.18 -3.73 -6.32
N PHE A 190 -0.77 -2.96 -7.24
CA PHE A 190 -0.73 -3.27 -8.67
C PHE A 190 -0.21 -2.12 -9.55
N TYR A 191 -0.09 -0.92 -9.03
CA TYR A 191 0.43 0.22 -9.78
C TYR A 191 1.49 1.00 -8.99
N ASP A 192 1.12 1.66 -7.86
CA ASP A 192 1.99 2.62 -7.21
C ASP A 192 3.31 2.01 -6.72
N LEU A 193 3.26 0.98 -5.85
CA LEU A 193 4.47 0.35 -5.34
C LEU A 193 5.29 -0.37 -6.42
N PRO A 194 4.68 -1.19 -7.31
CA PRO A 194 5.44 -1.83 -8.38
C PRO A 194 6.12 -0.81 -9.31
N THR A 195 5.43 0.28 -9.65
CA THR A 195 6.00 1.34 -10.50
C THR A 195 7.16 2.03 -9.80
N LEU A 196 6.96 2.46 -8.54
CA LEU A 196 7.99 3.11 -7.75
C LEU A 196 9.24 2.23 -7.62
N TYR A 197 9.06 0.95 -7.24
CA TYR A 197 10.15 0.00 -7.09
C TYR A 197 10.95 -0.18 -8.40
N THR A 198 10.24 -0.46 -9.51
CA THR A 198 10.87 -0.63 -10.81
C THR A 198 11.65 0.61 -11.24
N ARG A 199 11.12 1.81 -10.98
CA ARG A 199 11.80 3.06 -11.34
C ARG A 199 13.01 3.36 -10.46
N LEU A 200 12.95 3.02 -9.16
CA LEU A 200 14.12 3.11 -8.28
C LEU A 200 15.24 2.19 -8.77
N GLU A 201 14.95 0.92 -9.06
CA GLU A 201 15.93 -0.01 -9.62
C GLU A 201 16.51 0.47 -10.96
N ALA A 202 15.67 0.95 -11.88
CA ALA A 202 16.12 1.47 -13.17
C ALA A 202 17.05 2.68 -13.05
N ASN A 203 16.91 3.46 -11.98
CA ASN A 203 17.77 4.61 -11.67
C ASN A 203 18.97 4.25 -10.77
N GLY A 204 19.08 3.01 -10.32
CA GLY A 204 20.18 2.57 -9.44
C GLY A 204 20.10 3.11 -8.01
N ILE A 205 18.88 3.35 -7.52
CA ILE A 205 18.57 3.87 -6.19
C ILE A 205 18.07 2.72 -5.30
#